data_968821ec3c66c8e7ca637158a69cda7a
#
_entry.id   968821ec3c66c8e7ca637158a69cda7a
#
_cell.length_a   1.000
_cell.length_b   1.000
_cell.length_c   1.000
_cell.angle_alpha   90.00
_cell.angle_beta   90.00
_cell.angle_gamma   90.00
#
_symmetry.space_group_name_H-M   'P 1'
#
loop_
_entity.id
_entity.type
_entity.pdbx_description
1 polymer ?
#
loop_
_entity_poly.entity_id
_entity_poly.type
_entity_poly.pdbx_seq_one_letter_code
_entity_poly.pdbx_strand_id
1 'polypeptide(L)'
;MYPNRKRPDAGRQPAARPVRGEPSVPETALDLARRGFSVVPQRPGAKKPCIRWKPFQDVAPVPSRVKIWFEEFPDAGIALILGPTSGLFVVDVDGEEAHRTLVARLGSVPEAPTVLSGSLKPDRYHLYFGHPAVSTLATYHPWHPQLEFRGHRGIVVAPPSLHRSGHRYRWAEGKSLDDLPLADVPGPVLEALVIGAESRKAAGARTSKAADAPTTAMSALPPVRPRTPAQAGDVALAGSALRHLGPRYYDDYSQWLIVGMALSGLGADGLGLWRSWSEQSEDKYDADVLDAKWSGFGRDADDADGKVVTLGTLFFLAAREGWEHPWNAGAGLPRPAGFTVDLPWLAPERPRRTS
;
A
#
# COMPACT_ATOMS: atom_id res chain seq x y z
N MET A 1 -16.71 -5.64 -58.33
CA MET A 1 -15.48 -6.37 -58.08
C MET A 1 -14.37 -5.34 -57.83
N TYR A 2 -14.14 -4.93 -56.56
CA TYR A 2 -13.10 -3.97 -56.19
C TYR A 2 -11.95 -4.71 -55.54
N PRO A 3 -10.68 -4.48 -55.96
CA PRO A 3 -9.56 -5.18 -55.39
C PRO A 3 -9.19 -4.64 -54.00
N ASN A 4 -9.02 -5.55 -53.10
CA ASN A 4 -8.60 -5.38 -51.69
C ASN A 4 -7.14 -4.85 -51.64
N ARG A 5 -6.95 -3.54 -51.40
CA ARG A 5 -5.60 -2.96 -51.17
C ARG A 5 -5.20 -3.30 -49.74
N LYS A 6 -4.28 -4.25 -49.60
CA LYS A 6 -3.50 -4.45 -48.34
C LYS A 6 -2.81 -3.14 -47.96
N ARG A 7 -3.08 -2.64 -46.75
CA ARG A 7 -2.30 -1.53 -46.17
C ARG A 7 -0.85 -1.97 -46.01
N PRO A 8 0.14 -1.11 -46.33
CA PRO A 8 1.53 -1.44 -46.11
C PRO A 8 1.81 -1.57 -44.61
N ASP A 9 2.55 -2.59 -44.24
CA ASP A 9 3.06 -2.89 -42.93
C ASP A 9 3.85 -1.66 -42.41
N ALA A 10 3.32 -0.96 -41.41
CA ALA A 10 4.02 0.18 -40.82
C ALA A 10 5.24 -0.35 -40.10
N GLY A 11 6.41 -0.07 -40.65
CA GLY A 11 7.70 -0.58 -40.27
C GLY A 11 7.91 -0.67 -38.76
N ARG A 12 8.10 -1.88 -38.29
CA ARG A 12 8.54 -2.22 -36.95
C ARG A 12 9.91 -1.56 -36.75
N GLN A 13 9.95 -0.39 -36.10
CA GLN A 13 11.22 0.18 -35.66
C GLN A 13 11.90 -0.82 -34.72
N PRO A 14 13.17 -1.14 -34.93
CA PRO A 14 13.89 -2.05 -34.07
C PRO A 14 13.93 -1.48 -32.66
N ALA A 15 13.62 -2.33 -31.67
CA ALA A 15 13.72 -1.98 -30.25
C ALA A 15 15.12 -1.41 -29.97
N ALA A 16 15.19 -0.26 -29.29
CA ALA A 16 16.44 0.35 -28.89
C ALA A 16 17.33 -0.69 -28.19
N ARG A 17 18.55 -0.91 -28.70
CA ARG A 17 19.50 -1.85 -28.11
C ARG A 17 19.84 -1.42 -26.69
N PRO A 18 19.96 -2.38 -25.71
CA PRO A 18 20.39 -2.06 -24.38
C PRO A 18 21.76 -1.37 -24.40
N VAL A 19 21.93 -0.36 -23.55
CA VAL A 19 23.24 0.27 -23.33
C VAL A 19 24.16 -0.79 -22.69
N ARG A 20 25.40 -0.90 -23.14
CA ARG A 20 26.36 -1.85 -22.58
C ARG A 20 26.53 -1.60 -21.09
N GLY A 21 26.15 -2.56 -20.25
CA GLY A 21 26.29 -2.49 -18.78
C GLY A 21 24.97 -2.37 -18.01
N GLU A 22 23.83 -2.06 -18.66
CA GLU A 22 22.53 -2.09 -17.99
C GLU A 22 21.95 -3.53 -17.99
N PRO A 23 21.41 -4.01 -16.86
CA PRO A 23 20.77 -5.31 -16.79
C PRO A 23 19.59 -5.39 -17.77
N SER A 24 19.44 -6.54 -18.40
CA SER A 24 18.31 -6.80 -19.31
C SER A 24 16.96 -6.82 -18.57
N VAL A 25 15.86 -6.69 -19.33
CA VAL A 25 14.51 -6.78 -18.75
C VAL A 25 14.29 -8.10 -17.98
N PRO A 26 14.65 -9.30 -18.50
CA PRO A 26 14.50 -10.55 -17.75
C PRO A 26 15.35 -10.61 -16.47
N GLU A 27 16.59 -10.11 -16.51
CA GLU A 27 17.47 -10.08 -15.34
C GLU A 27 16.89 -9.18 -14.24
N THR A 28 16.45 -7.97 -14.62
CA THR A 28 15.79 -7.04 -13.69
C THR A 28 14.49 -7.60 -13.13
N ALA A 29 13.66 -8.24 -13.95
CA ALA A 29 12.42 -8.87 -13.50
C ALA A 29 12.68 -9.96 -12.46
N LEU A 30 13.72 -10.77 -12.69
CA LEU A 30 14.11 -11.84 -11.78
C LEU A 30 14.69 -11.29 -10.47
N ASP A 31 15.49 -10.23 -10.53
CA ASP A 31 16.01 -9.55 -9.34
C ASP A 31 14.88 -8.97 -8.49
N LEU A 32 13.94 -8.22 -9.08
CA LEU A 32 12.78 -7.67 -8.39
C LEU A 32 11.92 -8.76 -7.75
N ALA A 33 11.73 -9.90 -8.43
CA ALA A 33 11.01 -11.04 -7.86
C ALA A 33 11.74 -11.66 -6.66
N ARG A 34 13.07 -11.73 -6.68
CA ARG A 34 13.89 -12.19 -5.53
C ARG A 34 13.83 -11.24 -4.34
N ARG A 35 13.65 -9.95 -4.58
CA ARG A 35 13.43 -8.93 -3.54
C ARG A 35 12.01 -8.97 -2.97
N GLY A 36 11.13 -9.86 -3.46
CA GLY A 36 9.77 -10.05 -2.94
C GLY A 36 8.68 -9.23 -3.65
N PHE A 37 9.02 -8.51 -4.73
CA PHE A 37 7.99 -7.83 -5.52
C PHE A 37 7.17 -8.81 -6.35
N SER A 38 5.87 -8.55 -6.46
CA SER A 38 4.98 -9.30 -7.35
C SER A 38 5.14 -8.81 -8.78
N VAL A 39 5.96 -9.52 -9.55
CA VAL A 39 6.38 -9.17 -10.92
C VAL A 39 5.56 -9.94 -11.94
N VAL A 40 5.05 -9.24 -12.97
CA VAL A 40 4.36 -9.86 -14.10
C VAL A 40 4.85 -9.27 -15.43
N PRO A 41 4.88 -10.07 -16.52
CA PRO A 41 5.28 -9.59 -17.83
C PRO A 41 4.22 -8.66 -18.41
N GLN A 42 4.65 -7.51 -18.95
CA GLN A 42 3.81 -6.50 -19.55
C GLN A 42 4.00 -6.44 -21.06
N ARG A 43 2.92 -6.26 -21.80
CA ARG A 43 2.98 -6.09 -23.26
C ARG A 43 3.81 -4.86 -23.65
N PRO A 44 4.72 -4.96 -24.62
CA PRO A 44 5.55 -3.85 -25.04
C PRO A 44 4.73 -2.63 -25.44
N GLY A 45 5.08 -1.46 -24.90
CA GLY A 45 4.40 -0.20 -25.19
C GLY A 45 2.93 -0.09 -24.73
N ALA A 46 2.40 -1.09 -24.04
CA ALA A 46 1.02 -1.10 -23.54
C ALA A 46 0.98 -1.23 -22.03
N LYS A 47 -0.02 -0.64 -21.39
CA LYS A 47 -0.23 -0.75 -19.92
C LYS A 47 -1.08 -2.00 -19.58
N LYS A 48 -0.81 -3.14 -20.24
CA LYS A 48 -1.56 -4.41 -20.02
C LYS A 48 -0.59 -5.56 -19.83
N PRO A 49 -0.74 -6.41 -18.81
CA PRO A 49 0.03 -7.64 -18.67
C PRO A 49 -0.17 -8.62 -19.82
N CYS A 50 0.83 -9.46 -20.07
CA CYS A 50 0.78 -10.55 -21.06
C CYS A 50 -0.08 -11.72 -20.58
N ILE A 51 -0.26 -11.84 -19.27
CA ILE A 51 -0.90 -12.96 -18.61
C ILE A 51 -2.14 -12.53 -17.80
N ARG A 52 -2.92 -13.50 -17.31
CA ARG A 52 -3.94 -13.26 -16.28
C ARG A 52 -3.23 -12.97 -14.95
N TRP A 53 -3.15 -11.72 -14.58
CA TRP A 53 -2.32 -11.25 -13.45
C TRP A 53 -3.06 -11.11 -12.11
N LYS A 54 -4.40 -11.09 -12.10
CA LYS A 54 -5.19 -10.90 -10.86
C LYS A 54 -4.83 -11.85 -9.71
N PRO A 55 -4.53 -13.14 -9.91
CA PRO A 55 -4.12 -14.02 -8.81
C PRO A 55 -2.86 -13.55 -8.07
N PHE A 56 -2.00 -12.79 -8.75
CA PHE A 56 -0.73 -12.29 -8.19
C PHE A 56 -0.89 -10.98 -7.41
N GLN A 57 -2.13 -10.48 -7.27
CA GLN A 57 -2.47 -9.41 -6.35
C GLN A 57 -2.47 -9.86 -4.89
N ASP A 58 -2.69 -11.15 -4.66
CA ASP A 58 -2.79 -11.73 -3.32
C ASP A 58 -1.55 -12.57 -2.96
N VAL A 59 -0.92 -13.21 -3.96
CA VAL A 59 0.29 -14.04 -3.78
C VAL A 59 1.31 -13.71 -4.86
N ALA A 60 2.49 -13.26 -4.47
CA ALA A 60 3.57 -12.96 -5.42
C ALA A 60 4.03 -14.24 -6.15
N PRO A 61 4.33 -14.16 -7.45
CA PRO A 61 4.86 -15.28 -8.19
C PRO A 61 6.29 -15.62 -7.71
N VAL A 62 6.60 -16.91 -7.59
CA VAL A 62 7.96 -17.34 -7.29
C VAL A 62 8.94 -16.97 -8.42
N PRO A 63 10.22 -16.68 -8.13
CA PRO A 63 11.19 -16.25 -9.15
C PRO A 63 11.31 -17.20 -10.34
N SER A 64 11.20 -18.51 -10.13
CA SER A 64 11.22 -19.49 -11.23
C SER A 64 10.06 -19.33 -12.21
N ARG A 65 8.88 -18.93 -11.71
CA ARG A 65 7.72 -18.65 -12.57
C ARG A 65 7.92 -17.38 -13.39
N VAL A 66 8.50 -16.34 -12.77
CA VAL A 66 8.86 -15.10 -13.46
C VAL A 66 9.85 -15.38 -14.58
N LYS A 67 10.90 -16.20 -14.33
CA LYS A 67 11.87 -16.61 -15.35
C LYS A 67 11.17 -17.24 -16.56
N ILE A 68 10.28 -18.21 -16.36
CA ILE A 68 9.53 -18.88 -17.43
C ILE A 68 8.73 -17.87 -18.26
N TRP A 69 8.07 -16.90 -17.63
CA TRP A 69 7.30 -15.89 -18.38
C TRP A 69 8.16 -15.02 -19.27
N PHE A 70 9.35 -14.61 -18.82
CA PHE A 70 10.23 -13.79 -19.65
C PHE A 70 10.96 -14.59 -20.74
N GLU A 71 11.01 -15.92 -20.62
CA GLU A 71 11.39 -16.84 -21.72
C GLU A 71 10.24 -16.97 -22.73
N GLU A 72 8.98 -17.05 -22.28
CA GLU A 72 7.79 -17.14 -23.11
C GLU A 72 7.47 -15.79 -23.83
N PHE A 73 7.72 -14.66 -23.14
CA PHE A 73 7.46 -13.30 -23.64
C PHE A 73 8.75 -12.47 -23.68
N PRO A 74 9.69 -12.75 -24.59
CA PRO A 74 11.03 -12.13 -24.59
C PRO A 74 11.02 -10.61 -24.81
N ASP A 75 9.98 -10.07 -25.46
CA ASP A 75 9.80 -8.64 -25.69
C ASP A 75 9.01 -7.95 -24.56
N ALA A 76 8.59 -8.68 -23.54
CA ALA A 76 7.78 -8.11 -22.46
C ALA A 76 8.56 -7.06 -21.65
N GLY A 77 7.85 -6.05 -21.18
CA GLY A 77 8.30 -5.17 -20.11
C GLY A 77 7.97 -5.76 -18.74
N ILE A 78 8.32 -5.02 -17.70
CA ILE A 78 8.09 -5.36 -16.30
C ILE A 78 6.90 -4.55 -15.79
N ALA A 79 5.93 -5.21 -15.17
CA ALA A 79 4.95 -4.56 -14.34
C ALA A 79 5.04 -5.09 -12.91
N LEU A 80 4.95 -4.19 -11.94
CA LEU A 80 4.87 -4.50 -10.52
C LEU A 80 3.42 -4.36 -10.06
N ILE A 81 2.95 -5.35 -9.34
CA ILE A 81 1.65 -5.30 -8.67
C ILE A 81 1.84 -4.57 -7.35
N LEU A 82 1.01 -3.56 -7.12
CA LEU A 82 1.07 -2.70 -5.95
C LEU A 82 0.21 -3.25 -4.81
N GLY A 83 0.53 -2.85 -3.61
CA GLY A 83 -0.20 -3.25 -2.44
C GLY A 83 0.61 -4.10 -1.47
N PRO A 84 -0.05 -4.76 -0.49
CA PRO A 84 0.62 -5.53 0.55
C PRO A 84 1.53 -6.64 0.01
N THR A 85 1.15 -7.26 -1.13
CA THR A 85 1.89 -8.37 -1.74
C THR A 85 3.31 -7.99 -2.15
N SER A 86 3.51 -6.74 -2.63
CA SER A 86 4.84 -6.21 -2.97
C SER A 86 5.37 -5.25 -1.90
N GLY A 87 4.58 -4.91 -0.88
CA GLY A 87 4.93 -3.84 0.04
C GLY A 87 5.10 -2.47 -0.65
N LEU A 88 4.47 -2.25 -1.81
CA LEU A 88 4.75 -1.11 -2.68
C LEU A 88 3.52 -0.22 -2.88
N PHE A 89 3.73 1.08 -2.71
CA PHE A 89 2.81 2.16 -3.02
C PHE A 89 3.49 3.16 -3.96
N VAL A 90 2.75 3.74 -4.91
CA VAL A 90 3.31 4.65 -5.90
C VAL A 90 2.51 5.94 -5.97
N VAL A 91 3.21 7.08 -5.99
CA VAL A 91 2.68 8.37 -6.40
C VAL A 91 3.10 8.59 -7.85
N ASP A 92 2.14 8.59 -8.77
CA ASP A 92 2.33 8.76 -10.21
C ASP A 92 2.05 10.24 -10.57
N VAL A 93 3.08 10.96 -10.98
CA VAL A 93 3.04 12.38 -11.37
C VAL A 93 3.08 12.44 -12.89
N ASP A 94 2.01 12.95 -13.51
CA ASP A 94 1.85 12.93 -14.96
C ASP A 94 1.80 14.35 -15.57
N GLY A 95 2.79 15.19 -15.24
CA GLY A 95 2.98 16.51 -15.82
C GLY A 95 3.15 17.65 -14.81
N GLU A 96 3.40 18.84 -15.34
CA GLU A 96 3.81 20.04 -14.58
C GLU A 96 2.79 20.45 -13.52
N GLU A 97 1.48 20.43 -13.82
CA GLU A 97 0.45 20.79 -12.86
C GLU A 97 0.39 19.81 -11.68
N ALA A 98 0.52 18.51 -11.98
CA ALA A 98 0.60 17.47 -10.97
C ALA A 98 1.84 17.65 -10.09
N HIS A 99 2.99 17.95 -10.70
CA HIS A 99 4.25 18.24 -9.99
C HIS A 99 4.09 19.47 -9.07
N ARG A 100 3.57 20.58 -9.60
CA ARG A 100 3.33 21.80 -8.78
C ARG A 100 2.37 21.53 -7.62
N THR A 101 1.33 20.75 -7.86
CA THR A 101 0.38 20.35 -6.82
C THR A 101 1.06 19.49 -5.74
N LEU A 102 1.88 18.51 -6.14
CA LEU A 102 2.65 17.69 -5.21
C LEU A 102 3.55 18.56 -4.32
N VAL A 103 4.34 19.45 -4.94
CA VAL A 103 5.26 20.35 -4.22
C VAL A 103 4.49 21.30 -3.28
N ALA A 104 3.37 21.86 -3.74
CA ALA A 104 2.54 22.73 -2.90
C ALA A 104 1.97 22.01 -1.66
N ARG A 105 1.69 20.72 -1.77
CA ARG A 105 1.16 19.89 -0.67
C ARG A 105 2.21 19.37 0.29
N LEU A 106 3.44 19.11 -0.20
CA LEU A 106 4.49 18.45 0.57
C LEU A 106 5.67 19.37 0.90
N GLY A 107 5.70 20.60 0.36
CA GLY A 107 6.82 21.53 0.47
C GLY A 107 7.96 21.26 -0.52
N SER A 108 8.20 19.99 -0.87
CA SER A 108 9.20 19.56 -1.85
C SER A 108 8.81 18.20 -2.43
N VAL A 109 9.53 17.76 -3.48
CA VAL A 109 9.43 16.36 -3.94
C VAL A 109 10.11 15.47 -2.91
N PRO A 110 9.42 14.46 -2.34
CA PRO A 110 10.01 13.55 -1.36
C PRO A 110 11.22 12.81 -1.92
N GLU A 111 12.19 12.54 -1.07
CA GLU A 111 13.31 11.66 -1.40
C GLU A 111 12.84 10.21 -1.36
N ALA A 112 12.74 9.61 -2.53
CA ALA A 112 12.26 8.24 -2.71
C ALA A 112 12.79 7.65 -4.02
N PRO A 113 12.83 6.34 -4.18
CA PRO A 113 13.13 5.71 -5.45
C PRO A 113 12.20 6.27 -6.53
N THR A 114 12.81 6.79 -7.62
CA THR A 114 12.09 7.60 -8.61
C THR A 114 12.28 7.02 -10.01
N VAL A 115 11.17 6.66 -10.66
CA VAL A 115 11.16 6.19 -12.06
C VAL A 115 10.77 7.33 -12.98
N LEU A 116 11.60 7.64 -13.95
CA LEU A 116 11.31 8.59 -15.01
C LEU A 116 10.55 7.91 -16.15
N SER A 117 9.48 8.55 -16.60
CA SER A 117 8.68 8.03 -17.71
C SER A 117 9.45 8.04 -19.03
N GLY A 118 9.32 6.99 -19.82
CA GLY A 118 9.82 6.94 -21.18
C GLY A 118 9.15 7.93 -22.17
N SER A 119 8.17 8.71 -21.72
CA SER A 119 7.54 9.76 -22.53
C SER A 119 8.49 10.91 -22.87
N LEU A 120 9.59 11.07 -22.14
CA LEU A 120 10.55 12.18 -22.20
C LEU A 120 9.94 13.57 -21.98
N LYS A 121 8.67 13.64 -21.57
CA LYS A 121 8.04 14.90 -21.17
C LYS A 121 8.50 15.25 -19.75
N PRO A 122 8.72 16.54 -19.44
CA PRO A 122 9.08 16.97 -18.10
C PRO A 122 7.99 16.58 -17.09
N ASP A 123 8.36 16.46 -15.85
CA ASP A 123 7.47 16.23 -14.71
C ASP A 123 6.56 14.99 -14.85
N ARG A 124 7.09 13.93 -15.47
CA ARG A 124 6.43 12.62 -15.58
C ARG A 124 7.29 11.56 -14.94
N TYR A 125 6.93 11.20 -13.72
CA TYR A 125 7.69 10.25 -12.91
C TYR A 125 6.81 9.53 -11.88
N HIS A 126 7.31 8.42 -11.38
CA HIS A 126 6.71 7.66 -10.29
C HIS A 126 7.62 7.73 -9.07
N LEU A 127 7.08 8.07 -7.90
CA LEU A 127 7.75 7.96 -6.61
C LEU A 127 7.31 6.68 -5.93
N TYR A 128 8.25 5.87 -5.48
CA TYR A 128 8.01 4.57 -4.85
C TYR A 128 8.13 4.69 -3.33
N PHE A 129 7.13 4.18 -2.63
CA PHE A 129 7.06 4.18 -1.16
C PHE A 129 6.69 2.80 -0.65
N GLY A 130 6.95 2.54 0.63
CA GLY A 130 6.37 1.41 1.34
C GLY A 130 4.84 1.49 1.32
N HIS A 131 4.18 0.35 1.16
CA HIS A 131 2.73 0.30 1.13
C HIS A 131 2.15 0.62 2.51
N PRO A 132 1.39 1.72 2.67
CA PRO A 132 0.77 2.04 3.96
C PRO A 132 -0.37 1.06 4.24
N ALA A 133 -0.46 0.59 5.50
CA ALA A 133 -1.47 -0.38 5.92
C ALA A 133 -2.92 0.10 5.69
N VAL A 134 -3.12 1.40 5.59
CA VAL A 134 -4.43 2.05 5.37
C VAL A 134 -4.87 2.10 3.91
N SER A 135 -3.98 1.81 2.95
CA SER A 135 -4.32 1.94 1.54
C SER A 135 -5.14 0.75 1.05
N THR A 136 -6.44 0.95 0.94
CA THR A 136 -7.38 0.01 0.30
C THR A 136 -7.76 0.44 -1.12
N LEU A 137 -7.27 1.58 -1.57
CA LEU A 137 -7.61 2.17 -2.85
C LEU A 137 -6.64 1.69 -3.95
N ALA A 138 -7.18 1.20 -5.06
CA ALA A 138 -6.37 0.79 -6.21
C ALA A 138 -5.72 2.00 -6.90
N THR A 139 -6.52 3.04 -7.14
CA THR A 139 -6.10 4.34 -7.71
C THR A 139 -6.98 5.45 -7.13
N TYR A 140 -6.36 6.55 -6.74
CA TYR A 140 -7.03 7.69 -6.15
C TYR A 140 -6.37 9.00 -6.57
N HIS A 141 -7.18 10.04 -6.84
CA HIS A 141 -6.73 11.36 -7.31
C HIS A 141 -7.25 12.46 -6.36
N PRO A 142 -6.72 12.56 -5.12
CA PRO A 142 -7.28 13.48 -4.13
C PRO A 142 -6.98 14.95 -4.40
N TRP A 143 -5.88 15.24 -5.08
CA TRP A 143 -5.35 16.59 -5.21
C TRP A 143 -5.41 17.15 -6.63
N HIS A 144 -5.20 16.28 -7.64
CA HIS A 144 -5.20 16.67 -9.05
C HIS A 144 -5.48 15.46 -9.95
N PRO A 145 -6.18 15.61 -11.09
CA PRO A 145 -6.51 14.48 -11.99
C PRO A 145 -5.29 13.76 -12.58
N GLN A 146 -4.14 14.44 -12.69
CA GLN A 146 -2.88 13.88 -13.19
C GLN A 146 -1.89 13.51 -12.08
N LEU A 147 -2.32 13.52 -10.82
CA LEU A 147 -1.56 13.08 -9.66
C LEU A 147 -2.26 11.86 -9.06
N GLU A 148 -1.77 10.68 -9.42
CA GLU A 148 -2.39 9.42 -9.02
C GLU A 148 -1.70 8.82 -7.80
N PHE A 149 -2.47 8.48 -6.79
CA PHE A 149 -2.05 7.64 -5.68
C PHE A 149 -2.44 6.20 -6.01
N ARG A 150 -1.44 5.36 -6.25
CA ARG A 150 -1.61 3.98 -6.72
C ARG A 150 -1.18 3.01 -5.63
N GLY A 151 -2.12 2.27 -5.12
CA GLY A 151 -1.92 1.39 -3.96
C GLY A 151 -2.47 -0.01 -4.18
N HIS A 152 -3.37 -0.42 -3.33
CA HIS A 152 -3.86 -1.78 -3.25
C HIS A 152 -4.37 -2.31 -4.61
N ARG A 153 -3.84 -3.46 -5.04
CA ARG A 153 -4.22 -4.13 -6.31
C ARG A 153 -3.99 -3.30 -7.57
N GLY A 154 -3.24 -2.21 -7.48
CA GLY A 154 -2.77 -1.44 -8.63
C GLY A 154 -1.65 -2.17 -9.37
N ILE A 155 -1.26 -1.60 -10.51
CA ILE A 155 -0.12 -2.08 -11.30
C ILE A 155 0.67 -0.89 -11.83
N VAL A 156 1.99 -0.96 -11.83
CA VAL A 156 2.87 0.07 -12.36
C VAL A 156 3.94 -0.54 -13.26
N VAL A 157 4.35 0.20 -14.29
CA VAL A 157 5.48 -0.19 -15.16
C VAL A 157 6.79 0.12 -14.44
N ALA A 158 7.74 -0.82 -14.48
CA ALA A 158 9.05 -0.66 -13.91
C ALA A 158 10.16 -0.57 -14.98
N PRO A 159 11.29 0.11 -14.69
CA PRO A 159 12.47 0.06 -15.56
C PRO A 159 13.00 -1.37 -15.73
N PRO A 160 13.65 -1.68 -16.85
CA PRO A 160 13.90 -0.87 -18.04
C PRO A 160 12.87 -1.09 -19.16
N SER A 161 11.58 -1.18 -18.83
CA SER A 161 10.49 -1.45 -19.78
C SER A 161 10.39 -0.40 -20.88
N LEU A 162 9.98 -0.82 -22.08
CA LEU A 162 9.77 0.06 -23.21
C LEU A 162 8.45 0.84 -23.07
N HIS A 163 8.51 2.15 -23.19
CA HIS A 163 7.33 3.01 -23.33
C HIS A 163 6.87 3.08 -24.80
N ARG A 164 5.61 3.39 -25.04
CA ARG A 164 5.02 3.53 -26.39
C ARG A 164 5.71 4.58 -27.28
N SER A 165 6.48 5.50 -26.70
CA SER A 165 7.29 6.49 -27.44
C SER A 165 8.56 5.91 -28.07
N GLY A 166 8.91 4.65 -27.80
CA GLY A 166 10.17 4.03 -28.19
C GLY A 166 11.31 4.22 -27.17
N HIS A 167 11.11 5.02 -26.12
CA HIS A 167 12.09 5.18 -25.04
C HIS A 167 11.75 4.27 -23.86
N ARG A 168 12.77 4.06 -22.98
CA ARG A 168 12.59 3.20 -21.79
C ARG A 168 12.23 4.01 -20.56
N TYR A 169 11.46 3.39 -19.67
CA TYR A 169 11.41 3.81 -18.27
C TYR A 169 12.79 3.60 -17.66
N ARG A 170 13.24 4.53 -16.84
CA ARG A 170 14.55 4.50 -16.19
C ARG A 170 14.48 5.05 -14.79
N TRP A 171 15.38 4.62 -13.94
CA TRP A 171 15.55 5.27 -12.63
C TRP A 171 16.12 6.67 -12.83
N ALA A 172 15.72 7.63 -11.97
CA ALA A 172 16.43 8.88 -11.83
C ALA A 172 17.83 8.59 -11.25
N GLU A 173 18.80 9.41 -11.58
CA GLU A 173 20.18 9.24 -11.13
C GLU A 173 20.25 9.27 -9.59
N GLY A 174 20.90 8.27 -8.98
CA GLY A 174 21.01 8.10 -7.54
C GLY A 174 19.68 7.83 -6.81
N LYS A 175 18.61 7.42 -7.54
CA LYS A 175 17.30 7.18 -6.96
C LYS A 175 16.67 5.87 -7.44
N SER A 176 17.48 4.84 -7.60
CA SER A 176 16.97 3.48 -7.82
C SER A 176 16.59 2.81 -6.49
N LEU A 177 16.02 1.60 -6.58
CA LEU A 177 15.81 0.75 -5.40
C LEU A 177 17.12 0.22 -4.79
N ASP A 178 18.26 0.42 -5.45
CA ASP A 178 19.59 0.11 -4.92
C ASP A 178 20.20 1.30 -4.20
N ASP A 179 19.81 2.52 -4.59
CA ASP A 179 20.32 3.77 -4.01
C ASP A 179 19.53 4.18 -2.76
N LEU A 180 18.20 4.00 -2.77
CA LEU A 180 17.30 4.44 -1.73
C LEU A 180 16.37 3.31 -1.27
N PRO A 181 16.13 3.17 0.04
CA PRO A 181 15.09 2.29 0.55
C PRO A 181 13.69 2.83 0.22
N LEU A 182 12.68 1.96 0.24
CA LEU A 182 11.28 2.40 0.24
C LEU A 182 11.00 3.14 1.56
N ALA A 183 10.86 4.45 1.47
CA ALA A 183 10.46 5.28 2.60
C ALA A 183 8.96 5.09 2.92
N ASP A 184 8.55 5.50 4.11
CA ASP A 184 7.14 5.59 4.45
C ASP A 184 6.45 6.70 3.62
N VAL A 185 5.16 6.54 3.39
CA VAL A 185 4.34 7.51 2.65
C VAL A 185 4.28 8.83 3.42
N PRO A 186 4.51 10.00 2.79
CA PRO A 186 4.42 11.29 3.46
C PRO A 186 3.06 11.51 4.14
N GLY A 187 3.08 12.15 5.32
CA GLY A 187 1.87 12.39 6.14
C GLY A 187 0.66 12.92 5.38
N PRO A 188 0.78 14.02 4.59
CA PRO A 188 -0.35 14.53 3.80
C PRO A 188 -0.89 13.54 2.75
N VAL A 189 -0.04 12.67 2.18
CA VAL A 189 -0.48 11.61 1.26
C VAL A 189 -1.29 10.57 2.02
N LEU A 190 -0.81 10.15 3.19
CA LEU A 190 -1.51 9.19 4.04
C LEU A 190 -2.87 9.74 4.50
N GLU A 191 -2.93 11.00 4.93
CA GLU A 191 -4.18 11.66 5.30
C GLU A 191 -5.19 11.67 4.13
N ALA A 192 -4.74 12.00 2.93
CA ALA A 192 -5.59 11.96 1.74
C ALA A 192 -6.12 10.55 1.44
N LEU A 193 -5.31 9.50 1.64
CA LEU A 193 -5.72 8.10 1.48
C LEU A 193 -6.81 7.71 2.49
N VAL A 194 -6.67 8.12 3.74
CA VAL A 194 -7.66 7.87 4.80
C VAL A 194 -9.00 8.54 4.44
N ILE A 195 -8.98 9.84 4.12
CA ILE A 195 -10.19 10.59 3.72
C ILE A 195 -10.84 9.96 2.48
N GLY A 196 -10.04 9.51 1.51
CA GLY A 196 -10.53 8.86 0.30
C GLY A 196 -11.19 7.50 0.57
N ALA A 197 -10.65 6.73 1.50
CA ALA A 197 -11.23 5.46 1.92
C ALA A 197 -12.58 5.68 2.62
N GLU A 198 -12.67 6.66 3.53
CA GLU A 198 -13.89 7.03 4.23
C GLU A 198 -14.97 7.55 3.26
N SER A 199 -14.60 8.42 2.31
CA SER A 199 -15.53 8.97 1.32
C SER A 199 -16.14 7.89 0.42
N ARG A 200 -15.37 6.87 0.02
CA ARG A 200 -15.87 5.72 -0.75
C ARG A 200 -16.83 4.87 0.08
N LYS A 201 -16.52 4.65 1.34
CA LYS A 201 -17.37 3.92 2.27
C LYS A 201 -18.72 4.61 2.44
N ALA A 202 -18.72 5.93 2.61
CA ALA A 202 -19.93 6.74 2.69
C ALA A 202 -20.75 6.72 1.38
N ALA A 203 -20.12 6.72 0.21
CA ALA A 203 -20.78 6.65 -1.08
C ALA A 203 -21.40 5.25 -1.32
N GLY A 204 -20.72 4.17 -0.94
CA GLY A 204 -21.23 2.80 -1.02
C GLY A 204 -22.46 2.58 -0.12
N ALA A 205 -22.46 3.17 1.06
CA ALA A 205 -23.60 3.13 1.99
C ALA A 205 -24.84 3.88 1.46
N ARG A 206 -24.66 4.93 0.67
CA ARG A 206 -25.79 5.65 0.03
C ARG A 206 -26.46 4.88 -1.10
N THR A 207 -25.71 4.11 -1.87
CA THR A 207 -26.26 3.30 -2.99
C THR A 207 -27.02 2.07 -2.50
N SER A 208 -26.71 1.54 -1.31
CA SER A 208 -27.45 0.44 -0.70
C SER A 208 -28.73 0.88 0.03
N LYS A 209 -28.90 2.18 0.33
CA LYS A 209 -30.00 2.73 1.12
C LYS A 209 -31.09 3.42 0.30
N ALA A 210 -31.03 3.38 -1.04
CA ALA A 210 -32.03 3.96 -1.93
C ALA A 210 -33.28 3.08 -2.15
N ALA A 211 -33.43 1.99 -1.39
CA ALA A 211 -34.64 1.17 -1.36
C ALA A 211 -35.14 1.10 0.09
N ASP A 212 -35.87 2.08 0.54
CA ASP A 212 -36.70 2.23 1.74
C ASP A 212 -36.28 3.39 2.65
N ALA A 213 -37.04 4.49 2.50
CA ALA A 213 -37.16 5.48 3.56
C ALA A 213 -38.55 5.39 4.18
N PRO A 214 -38.68 5.57 5.51
CA PRO A 214 -39.21 6.87 5.89
C PRO A 214 -38.46 7.54 7.08
N THR A 215 -38.54 8.82 6.98
CA THR A 215 -38.32 9.97 7.89
C THR A 215 -38.47 9.69 9.40
N THR A 216 -37.57 10.34 10.15
CA THR A 216 -37.73 11.07 11.40
C THR A 216 -36.85 10.61 12.58
N ALA A 217 -36.28 11.62 13.16
CA ALA A 217 -35.84 11.85 14.52
C ALA A 217 -34.34 11.83 14.84
N MET A 218 -33.92 13.04 15.15
CA MET A 218 -32.79 13.40 16.03
C MET A 218 -32.66 12.50 17.23
N SER A 219 -31.41 12.37 17.66
CA SER A 219 -31.06 12.19 19.05
C SER A 219 -30.40 10.88 19.46
N ALA A 220 -29.43 11.08 20.29
CA ALA A 220 -28.75 10.16 21.19
C ALA A 220 -27.61 9.34 20.60
N LEU A 221 -26.43 9.62 21.16
CA LEU A 221 -25.29 8.74 21.16
C LEU A 221 -25.73 7.30 21.47
N PRO A 222 -25.31 6.30 20.69
CA PRO A 222 -25.64 4.93 21.02
C PRO A 222 -25.08 4.57 22.42
N PRO A 223 -25.82 3.81 23.23
CA PRO A 223 -25.34 3.40 24.52
C PRO A 223 -24.07 2.56 24.39
N VAL A 224 -23.09 2.88 25.23
CA VAL A 224 -21.87 2.08 25.38
C VAL A 224 -22.30 0.65 25.71
N ARG A 225 -22.08 -0.28 24.80
CA ARG A 225 -22.35 -1.71 25.06
C ARG A 225 -21.44 -2.18 26.20
N PRO A 226 -21.95 -2.96 27.17
CA PRO A 226 -21.09 -3.52 28.20
C PRO A 226 -20.03 -4.40 27.58
N ARG A 227 -18.79 -4.23 28.06
CA ARG A 227 -17.62 -4.97 27.56
C ARG A 227 -17.81 -6.47 27.76
N THR A 228 -17.56 -7.22 26.70
CA THR A 228 -17.37 -8.66 26.80
C THR A 228 -15.96 -8.97 27.35
N PRO A 229 -15.74 -10.09 28.05
CA PRO A 229 -14.41 -10.48 28.54
C PRO A 229 -13.34 -10.52 27.44
N ALA A 230 -13.72 -10.79 26.20
CA ALA A 230 -12.83 -10.76 25.02
C ALA A 230 -12.29 -9.34 24.75
N GLN A 231 -13.11 -8.29 24.92
CA GLN A 231 -12.67 -6.90 24.72
C GLN A 231 -11.67 -6.43 25.79
N ALA A 232 -11.77 -6.92 27.02
CA ALA A 232 -10.81 -6.63 28.08
C ALA A 232 -9.44 -7.24 27.78
N GLY A 233 -9.39 -8.44 27.20
CA GLY A 233 -8.18 -9.08 26.72
C GLY A 233 -7.51 -8.29 25.58
N ASP A 234 -8.29 -7.78 24.64
CA ASP A 234 -7.80 -7.02 23.49
C ASP A 234 -7.14 -5.68 23.91
N VAL A 235 -7.72 -4.99 24.92
CA VAL A 235 -7.14 -3.76 25.48
C VAL A 235 -5.79 -4.03 26.14
N ALA A 236 -5.66 -5.11 26.90
CA ALA A 236 -4.42 -5.49 27.55
C ALA A 236 -3.34 -5.87 26.52
N LEU A 237 -3.72 -6.60 25.46
CA LEU A 237 -2.83 -6.95 24.36
C LEU A 237 -2.36 -5.73 23.57
N ALA A 238 -3.28 -4.82 23.26
CA ALA A 238 -2.96 -3.56 22.57
C ALA A 238 -1.99 -2.71 23.41
N GLY A 239 -2.21 -2.58 24.71
CA GLY A 239 -1.29 -1.89 25.62
C GLY A 239 0.08 -2.58 25.69
N SER A 240 0.13 -3.91 25.63
CA SER A 240 1.39 -4.66 25.56
C SER A 240 2.16 -4.39 24.27
N ALA A 241 1.47 -4.41 23.13
CA ALA A 241 2.05 -4.14 21.83
C ALA A 241 2.59 -2.70 21.71
N LEU A 242 1.84 -1.70 22.21
CA LEU A 242 2.25 -0.29 22.21
C LEU A 242 3.58 -0.04 22.91
N ARG A 243 3.90 -0.80 23.97
CA ARG A 243 5.20 -0.66 24.67
C ARG A 243 6.43 -0.97 23.82
N HIS A 244 6.26 -1.65 22.70
CA HIS A 244 7.32 -1.98 21.75
C HIS A 244 7.44 -0.96 20.62
N LEU A 245 6.47 -0.04 20.49
CA LEU A 245 6.46 1.00 19.47
C LEU A 245 7.08 2.28 20.04
N GLY A 246 8.36 2.48 19.74
CA GLY A 246 9.16 3.62 20.21
C GLY A 246 9.02 4.89 19.34
N PRO A 247 9.98 5.84 19.46
CA PRO A 247 9.96 7.18 18.85
C PRO A 247 9.62 7.18 17.36
N ARG A 248 10.16 6.24 16.59
CA ARG A 248 9.87 6.15 15.14
C ARG A 248 8.38 6.00 14.80
N TYR A 249 7.54 5.65 15.79
CA TYR A 249 6.10 5.50 15.61
C TYR A 249 5.30 6.67 16.16
N TYR A 250 5.63 7.21 17.33
CA TYR A 250 4.88 8.33 17.88
C TYR A 250 5.41 9.69 17.45
N ASP A 251 6.67 9.80 16.98
CA ASP A 251 7.23 11.03 16.38
C ASP A 251 7.02 11.12 14.87
N ASP A 252 6.64 10.04 14.20
CA ASP A 252 6.21 10.05 12.81
C ASP A 252 4.69 10.17 12.72
N TYR A 253 4.21 11.24 12.10
CA TYR A 253 2.78 11.53 12.00
C TYR A 253 1.99 10.40 11.34
N SER A 254 2.58 9.75 10.32
CA SER A 254 1.91 8.68 9.57
C SER A 254 1.76 7.42 10.40
N GLN A 255 2.83 7.03 11.11
CA GLN A 255 2.80 5.87 12.00
C GLN A 255 1.90 6.11 13.21
N TRP A 256 1.96 7.31 13.78
CA TRP A 256 1.09 7.75 14.87
C TRP A 256 -0.40 7.65 14.50
N LEU A 257 -0.77 8.10 13.30
CA LEU A 257 -2.14 8.03 12.79
C LEU A 257 -2.59 6.57 12.58
N ILE A 258 -1.75 5.72 12.01
CA ILE A 258 -2.03 4.27 11.82
C ILE A 258 -2.29 3.59 13.16
N VAL A 259 -1.49 3.88 14.18
CA VAL A 259 -1.67 3.32 15.52
C VAL A 259 -3.00 3.79 16.12
N GLY A 260 -3.34 5.07 15.99
CA GLY A 260 -4.63 5.60 16.44
C GLY A 260 -5.82 4.92 15.76
N MET A 261 -5.75 4.75 14.45
CA MET A 261 -6.77 4.03 13.68
C MET A 261 -6.90 2.56 14.10
N ALA A 262 -5.77 1.88 14.35
CA ALA A 262 -5.77 0.49 14.82
C ALA A 262 -6.45 0.33 16.17
N LEU A 263 -6.31 1.33 17.04
CA LEU A 263 -6.91 1.36 18.37
C LEU A 263 -8.37 1.79 18.37
N SER A 264 -8.86 2.44 17.30
CA SER A 264 -10.22 3.00 17.26
C SER A 264 -11.32 1.94 17.45
N GLY A 265 -11.06 0.70 17.05
CA GLY A 265 -11.96 -0.43 17.31
C GLY A 265 -12.19 -0.76 18.78
N LEU A 266 -11.33 -0.28 19.68
CA LEU A 266 -11.47 -0.42 21.13
C LEU A 266 -12.29 0.71 21.79
N GLY A 267 -12.79 1.66 21.01
CA GLY A 267 -13.60 2.78 21.52
C GLY A 267 -12.85 3.64 22.54
N ALA A 268 -13.49 3.98 23.66
CA ALA A 268 -12.91 4.86 24.69
C ALA A 268 -11.59 4.33 25.28
N ASP A 269 -11.43 3.01 25.38
CA ASP A 269 -10.18 2.42 25.87
C ASP A 269 -9.05 2.59 24.88
N GLY A 270 -9.35 2.43 23.58
CA GLY A 270 -8.39 2.69 22.51
C GLY A 270 -7.92 4.15 22.51
N LEU A 271 -8.83 5.11 22.73
CA LEU A 271 -8.50 6.53 22.90
C LEU A 271 -7.55 6.74 24.08
N GLY A 272 -7.86 6.14 25.23
CA GLY A 272 -7.02 6.22 26.42
C GLY A 272 -5.62 5.67 26.18
N LEU A 273 -5.52 4.51 25.52
CA LEU A 273 -4.22 3.93 25.14
C LEU A 273 -3.46 4.82 24.16
N TRP A 274 -4.13 5.39 23.16
CA TRP A 274 -3.48 6.24 22.16
C TRP A 274 -2.97 7.55 22.76
N ARG A 275 -3.74 8.18 23.66
CA ARG A 275 -3.30 9.36 24.41
C ARG A 275 -2.06 9.08 25.22
N SER A 276 -2.11 8.11 26.15
CA SER A 276 -0.97 7.79 27.01
C SER A 276 0.29 7.37 26.23
N TRP A 277 0.10 6.73 25.09
CA TRP A 277 1.23 6.37 24.23
C TRP A 277 1.78 7.58 23.47
N SER A 278 0.92 8.50 22.97
CA SER A 278 1.30 9.72 22.27
C SER A 278 1.99 10.74 23.19
N GLU A 279 1.69 10.77 24.49
CA GLU A 279 2.33 11.63 25.49
C GLU A 279 3.85 11.39 25.64
N GLN A 280 4.36 10.28 25.11
CA GLN A 280 5.79 10.01 25.07
C GLN A 280 6.54 10.88 24.03
N SER A 281 5.84 11.53 23.11
CA SER A 281 6.40 12.50 22.17
C SER A 281 6.39 13.89 22.81
N GLU A 282 7.52 14.28 23.41
CA GLU A 282 7.62 15.55 24.15
C GLU A 282 7.41 16.78 23.27
N ASP A 283 7.86 16.71 21.99
CA ASP A 283 7.87 17.86 21.09
C ASP A 283 6.64 17.93 20.14
N LYS A 284 5.90 16.84 19.96
CA LYS A 284 4.88 16.72 18.91
C LYS A 284 3.49 16.38 19.44
N TYR A 285 3.37 16.04 20.72
CA TYR A 285 2.08 15.73 21.32
C TYR A 285 1.21 16.98 21.44
N ASP A 286 0.01 16.89 20.87
CA ASP A 286 -1.05 17.90 20.97
C ASP A 286 -2.38 17.19 21.20
N ALA A 287 -2.97 17.40 22.37
CA ALA A 287 -4.21 16.74 22.78
C ALA A 287 -5.41 17.13 21.91
N ASP A 288 -5.47 18.40 21.47
CA ASP A 288 -6.59 18.90 20.64
C ASP A 288 -6.52 18.31 19.24
N VAL A 289 -5.30 18.21 18.68
CA VAL A 289 -5.06 17.54 17.39
C VAL A 289 -5.42 16.06 17.48
N LEU A 290 -5.02 15.37 18.56
CA LEU A 290 -5.33 13.97 18.80
C LEU A 290 -6.85 13.75 18.85
N ASP A 291 -7.57 14.54 19.63
CA ASP A 291 -9.02 14.42 19.79
C ASP A 291 -9.77 14.72 18.49
N ALA A 292 -9.32 15.73 17.72
CA ALA A 292 -9.87 16.04 16.42
C ALA A 292 -9.68 14.86 15.44
N LYS A 293 -8.51 14.22 15.43
CA LYS A 293 -8.26 13.04 14.59
C LYS A 293 -9.07 11.83 15.05
N TRP A 294 -9.14 11.57 16.37
CA TRP A 294 -9.93 10.47 16.92
C TRP A 294 -11.41 10.56 16.56
N SER A 295 -11.99 11.77 16.60
CA SER A 295 -13.38 11.96 16.24
C SER A 295 -13.71 11.62 14.78
N GLY A 296 -12.70 11.60 13.92
CA GLY A 296 -12.78 11.14 12.53
C GLY A 296 -12.67 9.62 12.38
N PHE A 297 -12.13 8.89 13.38
CA PHE A 297 -11.98 7.44 13.31
C PHE A 297 -13.32 6.74 13.66
N GLY A 298 -13.67 5.72 12.89
CA GLY A 298 -14.65 4.73 13.35
C GLY A 298 -16.13 5.10 13.24
N ARG A 299 -16.53 6.12 12.48
CA ARG A 299 -17.96 6.40 12.28
C ARG A 299 -18.71 5.32 11.49
N ASP A 300 -18.00 4.37 10.87
CA ASP A 300 -18.59 3.34 9.99
C ASP A 300 -17.87 1.99 10.07
N ALA A 301 -17.77 1.39 11.25
CA ALA A 301 -17.06 0.11 11.42
C ALA A 301 -17.86 -1.13 10.96
N ASP A 302 -19.03 -0.99 10.35
CA ASP A 302 -19.98 -2.09 10.16
C ASP A 302 -20.14 -2.64 8.73
N ASP A 303 -19.32 -2.27 7.73
CA ASP A 303 -19.44 -2.92 6.42
C ASP A 303 -18.16 -3.62 5.97
N ALA A 304 -18.29 -4.95 6.02
CA ALA A 304 -17.34 -5.95 5.58
C ALA A 304 -17.07 -5.85 4.07
N ASP A 305 -15.86 -5.56 3.68
CA ASP A 305 -15.07 -6.12 2.57
C ASP A 305 -13.83 -5.28 2.21
N GLY A 306 -13.54 -4.21 2.95
CA GLY A 306 -12.27 -3.46 2.85
C GLY A 306 -11.38 -3.80 4.05
N LYS A 307 -10.12 -4.13 3.82
CA LYS A 307 -9.12 -4.32 4.90
C LYS A 307 -8.98 -3.00 5.68
N VAL A 308 -9.74 -2.89 6.74
CA VAL A 308 -9.69 -1.76 7.69
C VAL A 308 -8.42 -1.90 8.52
N VAL A 309 -7.79 -0.78 8.89
CA VAL A 309 -6.75 -0.78 9.93
C VAL A 309 -7.38 -1.31 11.21
N THR A 310 -6.85 -2.41 11.71
CA THR A 310 -7.39 -3.12 12.88
C THR A 310 -6.31 -3.33 13.92
N LEU A 311 -6.66 -3.86 15.08
CA LEU A 311 -5.68 -4.32 16.07
C LEU A 311 -4.63 -5.28 15.49
N GLY A 312 -4.97 -6.04 14.44
CA GLY A 312 -4.01 -6.85 13.71
C GLY A 312 -2.87 -6.04 13.11
N THR A 313 -3.15 -4.81 12.65
CA THR A 313 -2.11 -3.87 12.17
C THR A 313 -1.18 -3.45 13.29
N LEU A 314 -1.72 -3.08 14.46
CA LEU A 314 -0.92 -2.75 15.64
C LEU A 314 -0.01 -3.91 16.05
N PHE A 315 -0.55 -5.12 16.11
CA PHE A 315 0.21 -6.32 16.48
C PHE A 315 1.29 -6.66 15.45
N PHE A 316 1.03 -6.45 14.17
CA PHE A 316 2.04 -6.60 13.11
C PHE A 316 3.19 -5.60 13.27
N LEU A 317 2.88 -4.32 13.53
CA LEU A 317 3.91 -3.30 13.75
C LEU A 317 4.75 -3.64 14.98
N ALA A 318 4.12 -4.01 16.09
CA ALA A 318 4.80 -4.38 17.33
C ALA A 318 5.68 -5.64 17.18
N ALA A 319 5.21 -6.63 16.41
CA ALA A 319 5.99 -7.84 16.13
C ALA A 319 7.28 -7.54 15.37
N ARG A 320 7.29 -6.55 14.49
CA ARG A 320 8.51 -6.08 13.80
C ARG A 320 9.53 -5.45 14.75
N GLU A 321 9.06 -4.95 15.91
CA GLU A 321 9.90 -4.38 16.99
C GLU A 321 10.15 -5.39 18.12
N GLY A 322 9.94 -6.68 17.85
CA GLY A 322 10.25 -7.77 18.79
C GLY A 322 9.16 -8.08 19.82
N TRP A 323 7.94 -7.57 19.62
CA TRP A 323 6.80 -7.99 20.44
C TRP A 323 6.36 -9.40 20.07
N GLU A 324 6.26 -10.27 21.09
CA GLU A 324 5.71 -11.62 20.92
C GLU A 324 4.27 -11.67 21.43
N HIS A 325 3.38 -12.12 20.56
CA HIS A 325 1.98 -12.32 20.97
C HIS A 325 1.91 -13.42 22.04
N PRO A 326 1.25 -13.17 23.20
CA PRO A 326 1.21 -14.12 24.33
C PRO A 326 0.71 -15.53 23.96
N TRP A 327 -0.07 -15.67 22.90
CA TRP A 327 -0.50 -16.98 22.39
C TRP A 327 0.64 -17.82 21.78
N ASN A 328 1.69 -17.17 21.29
CA ASN A 328 2.87 -17.82 20.75
C ASN A 328 3.83 -18.26 21.87
N ALA A 329 3.74 -17.61 23.03
CA ALA A 329 4.56 -17.90 24.21
C ALA A 329 4.03 -19.06 25.07
N GLY A 330 3.03 -19.80 24.63
CA GLY A 330 2.49 -20.96 25.36
C GLY A 330 1.67 -20.63 26.61
N ALA A 331 1.23 -19.38 26.79
CA ALA A 331 0.53 -18.90 27.97
C ALA A 331 -0.96 -19.23 28.01
N GLY A 332 -1.41 -20.39 27.54
CA GLY A 332 -2.72 -20.99 27.81
C GLY A 332 -3.99 -20.13 27.68
N LEU A 333 -3.94 -18.97 27.02
CA LEU A 333 -5.09 -18.10 26.86
C LEU A 333 -6.02 -18.61 25.73
N PRO A 334 -7.35 -18.64 25.95
CA PRO A 334 -8.28 -19.09 24.91
C PRO A 334 -8.26 -18.14 23.72
N ARG A 335 -8.16 -18.71 22.50
CA ARG A 335 -8.30 -17.94 21.25
C ARG A 335 -9.72 -17.40 21.15
N PRO A 336 -9.92 -16.11 20.85
CA PRO A 336 -11.26 -15.59 20.54
C PRO A 336 -11.84 -16.29 19.31
N ALA A 337 -13.12 -16.63 19.36
CA ALA A 337 -13.82 -17.20 18.21
C ALA A 337 -13.82 -16.22 17.04
N GLY A 338 -13.27 -16.61 15.89
CA GLY A 338 -13.21 -15.80 14.66
C GLY A 338 -11.86 -15.13 14.38
N PHE A 339 -10.86 -15.30 15.25
CA PHE A 339 -9.50 -14.77 15.01
C PHE A 339 -8.63 -15.85 14.37
N THR A 340 -8.58 -15.89 13.05
CA THR A 340 -7.57 -16.63 12.28
C THR A 340 -6.43 -15.68 11.93
N VAL A 341 -5.39 -15.63 12.75
CA VAL A 341 -4.08 -15.14 12.34
C VAL A 341 -3.37 -16.29 11.68
N ASP A 342 -3.74 -16.57 10.44
CA ASP A 342 -2.93 -17.41 9.56
C ASP A 342 -1.82 -16.50 9.01
N LEU A 343 -0.72 -16.41 9.77
CA LEU A 343 0.52 -15.78 9.33
C LEU A 343 1.49 -16.92 8.95
N PRO A 344 1.46 -17.42 7.69
CA PRO A 344 2.28 -18.54 7.26
C PRO A 344 3.79 -18.30 7.41
N TRP A 345 4.19 -17.03 7.56
CA TRP A 345 5.60 -16.61 7.73
C TRP A 345 6.07 -16.51 9.20
N LEU A 346 5.21 -16.76 10.17
CA LEU A 346 5.57 -16.85 11.60
C LEU A 346 5.77 -18.30 12.09
N ALA A 347 5.71 -19.29 11.20
CA ALA A 347 6.09 -20.64 11.56
C ALA A 347 7.61 -20.68 11.81
N PRO A 348 8.09 -21.12 13.00
CA PRO A 348 9.51 -21.31 13.24
C PRO A 348 10.06 -22.31 12.22
N GLU A 349 11.20 -21.98 11.60
CA GLU A 349 11.92 -22.91 10.72
C GLU A 349 12.12 -24.24 11.45
N ARG A 350 11.63 -25.32 10.89
CA ARG A 350 11.90 -26.67 11.40
C ARG A 350 13.40 -26.89 11.35
N PRO A 351 14.06 -27.34 12.44
CA PRO A 351 15.48 -27.64 12.42
C PRO A 351 15.75 -28.70 11.35
N ARG A 352 16.74 -28.42 10.49
CA ARG A 352 17.21 -29.37 9.49
C ARG A 352 17.66 -30.64 10.21
N ARG A 353 17.06 -31.78 9.90
CA ARG A 353 17.59 -33.08 10.31
C ARG A 353 18.93 -33.26 9.60
N THR A 354 19.99 -33.24 10.36
CA THR A 354 21.30 -33.75 9.92
C THR A 354 21.20 -35.28 9.85
N SER A 355 21.38 -35.83 8.66
CA SER A 355 21.65 -37.24 8.39
C SER A 355 23.15 -37.40 8.24
#